data_49a316d528302937c614ec028ea0348f
#
_entry.id   49a316d528302937c614ec028ea0348f
#
_cell.length_a   1.000
_cell.length_b   1.000
_cell.length_c   1.000
_cell.angle_alpha   90.00
_cell.angle_beta   90.00
_cell.angle_gamma   90.00
#
_symmetry.space_group_name_H-M   'P 1'
#
loop_
_entity.id
_entity.type
_entity.pdbx_description
1 polymer ?
#
loop_
_entity_poly.entity_id
_entity_poly.type
_entity_poly.pdbx_seq_one_letter_code
_entity_poly.pdbx_strand_id
1 'polypeptide(L)'
;MNGYRTQIFEMDTKPGGCCTSWDRRGYTIDGCLHWLTGSSPGQSFYPIWEELGAVQGRTFVNHEEYARIEGKEGQVLIVYTDINRLERHMLELAPEDKDVIEEFAKAIRAMIDFPIPVEKAPEVFGPIDRLRIMSRFLPYLSIFRKYGKMTIGDFAMRFKDPFLRLAFTRSVNLENGPDFPLLAMLITLAWMDQRTAGYPVGGSLEFARSIEGRYLALGGQVHYRSKVAKVLVENDRAVGVRLADGSEHRSDIVISAADGRTTIFDMLDGKYVNGKVQGYYDRLPVADPVVYVGLGVARSFEDSPRTVTGTDYPLDVPIIVGGRERDRMTVQWYNFDPTLATEGKTVVKAMFTTNYEYWKKLKQDPERYKAEKERIADMVVAALDRRFPGLAAQVEMRDVATPMTFERYTGNWQGTFLGWLISTKTLRMRMSKTLPGLKDFYMAGQWVEPGGSVPTATMSGRNVTQIICKRDKKDFVATKP
;
A
#
# COMPACT_ATOMS: atom_id res chain seq x y z
N MET A 1 18.62 0.44 -20.15
CA MET A 1 19.59 -0.48 -19.57
C MET A 1 19.68 -1.82 -20.34
N ASN A 2 18.58 -2.50 -20.62
CA ASN A 2 18.58 -3.84 -21.23
C ASN A 2 18.41 -3.83 -22.75
N GLY A 3 18.60 -2.68 -23.44
CA GLY A 3 18.54 -2.56 -24.90
C GLY A 3 17.13 -2.61 -25.52
N TYR A 4 16.09 -2.30 -24.71
CA TYR A 4 14.72 -2.17 -25.21
C TYR A 4 14.35 -0.69 -25.30
N ARG A 5 13.66 -0.32 -26.38
CA ARG A 5 12.94 0.96 -26.47
C ARG A 5 11.58 0.76 -25.83
N THR A 6 11.18 1.68 -24.97
CA THR A 6 9.95 1.54 -24.18
C THR A 6 9.14 2.81 -24.20
N GLN A 7 7.82 2.67 -24.14
CA GLN A 7 6.88 3.75 -23.93
C GLN A 7 5.79 3.31 -22.95
N ILE A 8 5.31 4.24 -22.14
CA ILE A 8 4.25 4.04 -21.16
C ILE A 8 3.04 4.87 -21.56
N PHE A 9 1.86 4.25 -21.57
CA PHE A 9 0.58 4.91 -21.72
C PHE A 9 -0.13 4.97 -20.37
N GLU A 10 -0.30 6.17 -19.85
CA GLU A 10 -0.93 6.43 -18.55
C GLU A 10 -2.26 7.16 -18.75
N MET A 11 -3.32 6.68 -18.09
CA MET A 11 -4.65 7.28 -18.24
C MET A 11 -4.80 8.60 -17.50
N ASP A 12 -4.07 8.80 -16.40
CA ASP A 12 -4.08 10.04 -15.61
C ASP A 12 -3.09 11.07 -16.18
N THR A 13 -2.92 12.18 -15.50
CA THR A 13 -2.03 13.31 -15.83
C THR A 13 -0.70 13.25 -15.09
N LYS A 14 -0.48 12.23 -14.28
CA LYS A 14 0.69 12.08 -13.40
C LYS A 14 1.01 10.60 -13.14
N PRO A 15 2.28 10.28 -12.78
CA PRO A 15 2.69 8.91 -12.54
C PRO A 15 2.18 8.36 -11.22
N GLY A 16 2.29 7.03 -11.04
CA GLY A 16 2.21 6.36 -9.76
C GLY A 16 0.91 5.60 -9.49
N GLY A 17 -0.16 5.84 -10.25
CA GLY A 17 -1.46 5.22 -10.00
C GLY A 17 -1.97 5.54 -8.59
N CYS A 18 -2.08 4.54 -7.69
CA CYS A 18 -2.43 4.78 -6.29
C CYS A 18 -1.30 5.43 -5.47
N CYS A 19 -0.04 5.29 -5.91
CA CYS A 19 1.10 5.94 -5.26
C CYS A 19 1.19 7.40 -5.70
N THR A 20 0.31 8.24 -5.17
CA THR A 20 0.13 9.63 -5.60
C THR A 20 -0.27 10.55 -4.45
N SER A 21 -0.15 11.84 -4.70
CA SER A 21 -0.69 12.93 -3.87
C SER A 21 -1.42 13.94 -4.75
N TRP A 22 -2.23 14.80 -4.13
CA TRP A 22 -2.93 15.85 -4.86
C TRP A 22 -3.08 17.13 -4.04
N ASP A 23 -2.98 18.26 -4.72
CA ASP A 23 -3.05 19.57 -4.10
C ASP A 23 -4.48 20.11 -4.02
N ARG A 24 -4.80 20.74 -2.89
CA ARG A 24 -6.03 21.46 -2.65
C ARG A 24 -5.76 22.72 -1.83
N ARG A 25 -5.92 23.89 -2.41
CA ARG A 25 -5.77 25.18 -1.72
C ARG A 25 -4.44 25.32 -0.95
N GLY A 26 -3.33 24.86 -1.52
CA GLY A 26 -2.01 24.94 -0.89
C GLY A 26 -1.70 23.85 0.14
N TYR A 27 -2.54 22.81 0.23
CA TYR A 27 -2.31 21.62 1.01
C TYR A 27 -2.15 20.42 0.08
N THR A 28 -1.15 19.59 0.30
CA THR A 28 -0.91 18.37 -0.45
C THR A 28 -1.38 17.16 0.37
N ILE A 29 -2.41 16.47 -0.12
CA ILE A 29 -2.92 15.26 0.52
C ILE A 29 -2.15 14.05 -0.02
N ASP A 30 -1.43 13.34 0.84
CA ASP A 30 -0.77 12.08 0.48
C ASP A 30 -1.75 10.91 0.52
N GLY A 31 -1.84 10.19 -0.60
CA GLY A 31 -2.80 9.11 -0.79
C GLY A 31 -2.27 7.70 -0.53
N CYS A 32 -0.96 7.48 -0.36
CA CYS A 32 -0.41 6.13 -0.39
C CYS A 32 0.63 5.82 0.69
N LEU A 33 1.83 6.38 0.59
CA LEU A 33 2.96 5.95 1.41
C LEU A 33 2.81 6.41 2.88
N HIS A 34 2.79 5.44 3.78
CA HIS A 34 2.95 5.66 5.22
C HIS A 34 4.39 5.35 5.65
N TRP A 35 5.02 4.40 5.00
CA TRP A 35 6.44 4.05 5.13
C TRP A 35 6.92 3.36 3.84
N LEU A 36 8.22 3.34 3.63
CA LEU A 36 8.88 2.65 2.52
C LEU A 36 9.85 1.61 3.05
N THR A 37 9.58 0.34 2.83
CA THR A 37 10.54 -0.74 3.13
C THR A 37 11.79 -0.56 2.29
N GLY A 38 12.96 -0.58 2.94
CA GLY A 38 14.25 -0.33 2.30
C GLY A 38 14.57 1.17 2.14
N SER A 39 14.08 2.02 3.05
CA SER A 39 14.37 3.46 3.07
C SER A 39 15.81 3.81 3.44
N SER A 40 16.59 2.85 3.94
CA SER A 40 18.01 3.06 4.28
C SER A 40 18.89 1.88 3.88
N PRO A 41 20.22 2.07 3.74
CA PRO A 41 21.18 1.02 3.43
C PRO A 41 21.12 -0.16 4.40
N GLY A 42 21.48 -1.36 3.91
CA GLY A 42 21.47 -2.60 4.70
C GLY A 42 20.21 -3.44 4.54
N GLN A 43 19.12 -2.86 4.04
CA GLN A 43 17.88 -3.58 3.77
C GLN A 43 17.81 -4.02 2.29
N SER A 44 17.23 -5.20 2.03
CA SER A 44 17.22 -5.85 0.70
C SER A 44 16.61 -4.99 -0.43
N PHE A 45 15.62 -4.14 -0.13
CA PHE A 45 14.98 -3.27 -1.12
C PHE A 45 15.76 -1.99 -1.42
N TYR A 46 16.66 -1.54 -0.54
CA TYR A 46 17.38 -0.29 -0.74
C TYR A 46 18.12 -0.21 -2.09
N PRO A 47 18.88 -1.25 -2.52
CA PRO A 47 19.53 -1.23 -3.83
C PRO A 47 18.55 -1.09 -5.01
N ILE A 48 17.31 -1.60 -4.88
CA ILE A 48 16.28 -1.48 -5.92
C ILE A 48 15.82 -0.03 -6.03
N TRP A 49 15.62 0.64 -4.90
CA TRP A 49 15.28 2.06 -4.92
C TRP A 49 16.40 2.93 -5.47
N GLU A 50 17.67 2.56 -5.22
CA GLU A 50 18.82 3.21 -5.86
C GLU A 50 18.82 2.99 -7.39
N GLU A 51 18.56 1.75 -7.86
CA GLU A 51 18.44 1.46 -9.30
C GLU A 51 17.38 2.35 -9.99
N LEU A 52 16.31 2.65 -9.28
CA LEU A 52 15.18 3.45 -9.75
C LEU A 52 15.33 4.96 -9.54
N GLY A 53 16.41 5.43 -8.90
CA GLY A 53 16.58 6.84 -8.61
C GLY A 53 15.62 7.40 -7.54
N ALA A 54 15.07 6.54 -6.70
CA ALA A 54 13.99 6.90 -5.79
C ALA A 54 14.46 7.37 -4.39
N VAL A 55 15.72 7.07 -4.02
CA VAL A 55 16.27 7.37 -2.67
C VAL A 55 17.41 8.37 -2.68
N GLN A 56 17.99 8.70 -3.83
CA GLN A 56 19.09 9.65 -3.92
C GLN A 56 18.66 11.05 -3.49
N GLY A 57 19.37 11.59 -2.49
CA GLY A 57 19.10 12.92 -1.95
C GLY A 57 17.77 13.06 -1.19
N ARG A 58 17.02 11.96 -0.97
CA ARG A 58 15.75 11.98 -0.28
C ARG A 58 15.92 11.83 1.22
N THR A 59 15.21 12.66 1.96
CA THR A 59 15.09 12.56 3.41
C THR A 59 13.98 11.58 3.77
N PHE A 60 14.21 10.77 4.81
CA PHE A 60 13.21 9.86 5.36
C PHE A 60 12.96 10.17 6.82
N VAL A 61 11.70 10.18 7.21
CA VAL A 61 11.28 10.29 8.62
C VAL A 61 11.06 8.88 9.17
N ASN A 62 11.85 8.52 10.19
CA ASN A 62 11.64 7.30 10.95
C ASN A 62 10.86 7.66 12.21
N HIS A 63 9.57 7.29 12.24
CA HIS A 63 8.71 7.55 13.38
C HIS A 63 9.09 6.70 14.59
N GLU A 64 8.85 7.21 15.79
CA GLU A 64 9.02 6.46 17.04
C GLU A 64 7.80 5.59 17.37
N GLU A 65 6.64 5.95 16.82
CA GLU A 65 5.37 5.25 17.01
C GLU A 65 4.85 4.69 15.69
N TYR A 66 4.58 3.39 15.66
CA TYR A 66 3.93 2.75 14.54
C TYR A 66 2.43 3.07 14.51
N ALA A 67 1.77 2.90 15.66
CA ALA A 67 0.35 3.17 15.86
C ALA A 67 0.10 3.62 17.29
N ARG A 68 -0.98 4.37 17.51
CA ARG A 68 -1.47 4.71 18.84
C ARG A 68 -2.95 4.37 18.92
N ILE A 69 -3.36 3.60 19.91
CA ILE A 69 -4.74 3.17 20.10
C ILE A 69 -5.22 3.62 21.47
N GLU A 70 -6.26 4.44 21.50
CA GLU A 70 -6.84 4.92 22.76
C GLU A 70 -8.05 4.08 23.17
N GLY A 71 -8.14 3.77 24.45
CA GLY A 71 -9.29 3.17 25.10
C GLY A 71 -10.33 4.20 25.52
N LYS A 72 -11.56 3.77 25.77
CA LYS A 72 -12.65 4.64 26.27
C LYS A 72 -12.42 5.13 27.70
N GLU A 73 -11.62 4.41 28.49
CA GLU A 73 -11.33 4.72 29.89
C GLU A 73 -9.96 5.42 30.06
N GLY A 74 -9.40 5.93 28.96
CA GLY A 74 -8.13 6.66 28.98
C GLY A 74 -6.87 5.79 28.87
N GLN A 75 -7.00 4.46 28.72
CA GLN A 75 -5.85 3.60 28.41
C GLN A 75 -5.31 3.95 27.02
N VAL A 76 -4.00 3.81 26.82
CA VAL A 76 -3.37 4.04 25.52
C VAL A 76 -2.35 2.95 25.23
N LEU A 77 -2.55 2.18 24.18
CA LEU A 77 -1.50 1.35 23.62
C LEU A 77 -0.72 2.15 22.57
N ILE A 78 0.56 2.34 22.82
CA ILE A 78 1.50 2.87 21.84
C ILE A 78 2.31 1.71 21.27
N VAL A 79 2.14 1.42 20.01
CA VAL A 79 2.98 0.46 19.30
C VAL A 79 4.26 1.19 18.90
N TYR A 80 5.25 1.16 19.77
CA TYR A 80 6.55 1.76 19.50
C TYR A 80 7.29 1.03 18.40
N THR A 81 8.10 1.76 17.64
CA THR A 81 8.99 1.17 16.62
C THR A 81 10.24 0.55 17.25
N ASP A 82 10.69 1.01 18.42
CA ASP A 82 11.72 0.37 19.24
C ASP A 82 11.10 -0.82 20.01
N ILE A 83 11.63 -2.04 19.76
CA ILE A 83 11.07 -3.28 20.31
C ILE A 83 11.18 -3.31 21.84
N ASN A 84 12.25 -2.81 22.43
CA ASN A 84 12.44 -2.84 23.88
C ASN A 84 11.49 -1.86 24.59
N ARG A 85 11.23 -0.72 23.95
CA ARG A 85 10.27 0.27 24.43
C ARG A 85 8.84 -0.27 24.30
N LEU A 86 8.52 -0.95 23.19
CA LEU A 86 7.22 -1.60 22.98
C LEU A 86 6.94 -2.66 24.06
N GLU A 87 7.90 -3.56 24.28
CA GLU A 87 7.78 -4.63 25.29
C GLU A 87 7.53 -4.06 26.68
N ARG A 88 8.32 -3.08 27.13
CA ARG A 88 8.11 -2.42 28.43
C ARG A 88 6.75 -1.78 28.54
N HIS A 89 6.33 -1.02 27.55
CA HIS A 89 5.04 -0.36 27.55
C HIS A 89 3.87 -1.34 27.63
N MET A 90 3.93 -2.44 26.88
CA MET A 90 2.91 -3.50 26.96
C MET A 90 2.89 -4.18 28.33
N LEU A 91 4.06 -4.42 28.96
CA LEU A 91 4.17 -4.99 30.31
C LEU A 91 3.64 -4.03 31.39
N GLU A 92 3.80 -2.72 31.22
CA GLU A 92 3.22 -1.70 32.10
C GLU A 92 1.69 -1.66 32.00
N LEU A 93 1.15 -1.85 30.80
CA LEU A 93 -0.31 -1.88 30.56
C LEU A 93 -0.98 -3.16 31.06
N ALA A 94 -0.33 -4.32 30.87
CA ALA A 94 -0.92 -5.63 31.13
C ALA A 94 0.15 -6.60 31.68
N PRO A 95 0.59 -6.44 32.95
CA PRO A 95 1.62 -7.29 33.57
C PRO A 95 1.21 -8.76 33.66
N GLU A 96 -0.08 -9.07 33.71
CA GLU A 96 -0.63 -10.43 33.70
C GLU A 96 -0.43 -11.17 32.37
N ASP A 97 -0.12 -10.44 31.29
CA ASP A 97 0.13 -10.97 29.94
C ASP A 97 1.62 -11.10 29.60
N LYS A 98 2.49 -11.05 30.63
CA LYS A 98 3.95 -11.05 30.50
C LYS A 98 4.47 -12.09 29.48
N ASP A 99 4.07 -13.36 29.62
CA ASP A 99 4.58 -14.42 28.76
C ASP A 99 4.25 -14.22 27.28
N VAL A 100 3.05 -13.70 26.99
CA VAL A 100 2.58 -13.42 25.62
C VAL A 100 3.30 -12.20 25.05
N ILE A 101 3.54 -11.18 25.85
CA ILE A 101 4.25 -9.96 25.46
C ILE A 101 5.72 -10.26 25.17
N GLU A 102 6.40 -10.97 26.05
CA GLU A 102 7.80 -11.38 25.84
C GLU A 102 7.95 -12.28 24.61
N GLU A 103 6.99 -13.20 24.37
CA GLU A 103 6.96 -14.02 23.16
C GLU A 103 6.82 -13.16 21.91
N PHE A 104 5.95 -12.14 21.90
CA PHE A 104 5.75 -11.24 20.78
C PHE A 104 7.03 -10.45 20.47
N ALA A 105 7.63 -9.83 21.47
CA ALA A 105 8.88 -9.09 21.33
C ALA A 105 10.03 -9.98 20.81
N LYS A 106 10.16 -11.21 21.35
CA LYS A 106 11.11 -12.20 20.87
C LYS A 106 10.89 -12.58 19.42
N ALA A 107 9.63 -12.72 19.00
CA ALA A 107 9.29 -13.03 17.61
C ALA A 107 9.67 -11.88 16.65
N ILE A 108 9.48 -10.61 17.04
CA ILE A 108 9.94 -9.46 16.26
C ILE A 108 11.48 -9.46 16.15
N ARG A 109 12.19 -9.62 17.27
CA ARG A 109 13.67 -9.68 17.28
C ARG A 109 14.22 -10.78 16.37
N ALA A 110 13.53 -11.91 16.28
CA ALA A 110 13.92 -13.01 15.40
C ALA A 110 13.74 -12.70 13.91
N MET A 111 13.02 -11.63 13.55
CA MET A 111 12.79 -11.20 12.17
C MET A 111 13.68 -10.01 11.75
N ILE A 112 14.55 -9.51 12.64
CA ILE A 112 15.40 -8.34 12.37
C ILE A 112 16.23 -8.54 11.10
N ASP A 113 16.92 -9.65 10.96
CA ASP A 113 17.80 -9.96 9.83
C ASP A 113 17.11 -10.80 8.75
N PHE A 114 15.78 -10.80 8.72
CA PHE A 114 15.03 -11.60 7.76
C PHE A 114 15.30 -11.15 6.32
N PRO A 115 15.93 -12.00 5.47
CA PRO A 115 16.30 -11.61 4.12
C PRO A 115 15.12 -11.73 3.17
N ILE A 116 14.71 -10.65 2.53
CA ILE A 116 13.78 -10.72 1.41
C ILE A 116 14.57 -10.97 0.13
N PRO A 117 14.31 -12.09 -0.59
CA PRO A 117 15.01 -12.38 -1.84
C PRO A 117 14.50 -11.47 -2.95
N VAL A 118 15.27 -10.44 -3.30
CA VAL A 118 14.90 -9.42 -4.31
C VAL A 118 15.79 -9.47 -5.55
N GLU A 119 16.86 -10.25 -5.53
CA GLU A 119 17.89 -10.22 -6.55
C GLU A 119 17.42 -10.82 -7.87
N LYS A 120 16.61 -11.86 -7.83
CA LYS A 120 16.21 -12.65 -9.00
C LYS A 120 14.74 -13.05 -8.96
N ALA A 121 14.07 -12.97 -10.08
CA ALA A 121 12.68 -13.39 -10.22
C ALA A 121 12.54 -14.91 -9.98
N PRO A 122 11.53 -15.35 -9.20
CA PRO A 122 11.33 -16.79 -8.96
C PRO A 122 11.12 -17.61 -10.23
N GLU A 123 10.57 -17.02 -11.28
CA GLU A 123 10.32 -17.63 -12.57
C GLU A 123 11.61 -17.97 -13.36
N VAL A 124 12.71 -17.33 -12.99
CA VAL A 124 14.01 -17.55 -13.63
C VAL A 124 15.02 -18.31 -12.75
N PHE A 125 14.58 -18.81 -11.58
CA PHE A 125 15.44 -19.59 -10.67
C PHE A 125 15.94 -20.88 -11.32
N GLY A 126 17.27 -21.11 -11.21
CA GLY A 126 17.88 -22.41 -11.42
C GLY A 126 17.89 -23.26 -10.13
N PRO A 127 18.42 -24.49 -10.19
CA PRO A 127 18.56 -25.37 -9.01
C PRO A 127 19.40 -24.75 -7.89
N ILE A 128 20.50 -24.10 -8.24
CA ILE A 128 21.42 -23.44 -7.28
C ILE A 128 20.71 -22.27 -6.58
N ASP A 129 19.91 -21.45 -7.31
CA ASP A 129 19.17 -20.35 -6.72
C ASP A 129 18.17 -20.85 -5.67
N ARG A 130 17.46 -21.95 -5.98
CA ARG A 130 16.50 -22.58 -5.06
C ARG A 130 17.18 -23.07 -3.78
N LEU A 131 18.33 -23.73 -3.92
CA LEU A 131 19.10 -24.22 -2.77
C LEU A 131 19.58 -23.05 -1.90
N ARG A 132 20.13 -21.98 -2.52
CA ARG A 132 20.61 -20.78 -1.81
C ARG A 132 19.47 -20.09 -1.06
N ILE A 133 18.31 -19.94 -1.68
CA ILE A 133 17.15 -19.35 -1.00
C ILE A 133 16.69 -20.23 0.15
N MET A 134 16.59 -21.54 -0.07
CA MET A 134 16.20 -22.47 0.99
C MET A 134 17.16 -22.38 2.19
N SER A 135 18.47 -22.33 1.95
CA SER A 135 19.44 -22.18 3.04
C SER A 135 19.31 -20.88 3.82
N ARG A 136 19.00 -19.75 3.13
CA ARG A 136 18.74 -18.46 3.77
C ARG A 136 17.50 -18.46 4.67
N PHE A 137 16.49 -19.29 4.34
CA PHE A 137 15.25 -19.37 5.11
C PHE A 137 15.28 -20.39 6.26
N LEU A 138 16.27 -21.27 6.29
CA LEU A 138 16.37 -22.31 7.35
C LEU A 138 16.30 -21.72 8.78
N PRO A 139 17.01 -20.64 9.13
CA PRO A 139 16.95 -20.06 10.48
C PRO A 139 15.54 -19.60 10.91
N TYR A 140 14.69 -19.28 9.94
CA TYR A 140 13.36 -18.72 10.17
C TYR A 140 12.23 -19.76 10.13
N LEU A 141 12.55 -21.05 9.86
CA LEU A 141 11.53 -22.09 9.71
C LEU A 141 10.65 -22.27 10.96
N SER A 142 11.22 -22.12 12.16
CA SER A 142 10.46 -22.21 13.42
C SER A 142 9.42 -21.08 13.51
N ILE A 143 9.79 -19.86 13.15
CA ILE A 143 8.92 -18.68 13.12
C ILE A 143 7.81 -18.88 12.08
N PHE A 144 8.17 -19.31 10.85
CA PHE A 144 7.18 -19.56 9.81
C PHE A 144 6.21 -20.69 10.17
N ARG A 145 6.70 -21.74 10.85
CA ARG A 145 5.85 -22.84 11.32
C ARG A 145 4.87 -22.36 12.40
N LYS A 146 5.36 -21.55 13.35
CA LYS A 146 4.55 -21.05 14.48
C LYS A 146 3.56 -19.98 14.07
N TYR A 147 3.99 -18.96 13.33
CA TYR A 147 3.21 -17.75 13.07
C TYR A 147 2.71 -17.61 11.63
N GLY A 148 3.20 -18.41 10.72
CA GLY A 148 2.91 -18.23 9.29
C GLY A 148 1.45 -18.43 8.88
N LYS A 149 0.59 -19.05 9.71
CA LYS A 149 -0.85 -19.17 9.49
C LYS A 149 -1.68 -18.36 10.50
N MET A 150 -1.02 -17.73 11.45
CA MET A 150 -1.62 -16.99 12.55
C MET A 150 -1.98 -15.57 12.09
N THR A 151 -3.15 -15.12 12.45
CA THR A 151 -3.59 -13.75 12.25
C THR A 151 -3.29 -12.89 13.49
N ILE A 152 -3.39 -11.56 13.35
CA ILE A 152 -3.33 -10.64 14.50
C ILE A 152 -4.44 -10.97 15.49
N GLY A 153 -5.65 -11.27 15.02
CA GLY A 153 -6.78 -11.67 15.86
C GLY A 153 -6.52 -12.95 16.64
N ASP A 154 -5.97 -13.98 15.99
CA ASP A 154 -5.60 -15.23 16.67
C ASP A 154 -4.60 -14.98 17.80
N PHE A 155 -3.62 -14.11 17.57
CA PHE A 155 -2.63 -13.77 18.60
C PHE A 155 -3.24 -12.91 19.71
N ALA A 156 -4.08 -11.93 19.35
CA ALA A 156 -4.75 -11.04 20.30
C ALA A 156 -5.61 -11.80 21.32
N MET A 157 -6.26 -12.89 20.92
CA MET A 157 -7.06 -13.75 21.80
C MET A 157 -6.27 -14.40 22.93
N ARG A 158 -4.93 -14.36 22.87
CA ARG A 158 -4.05 -14.91 23.91
C ARG A 158 -3.83 -13.93 25.07
N PHE A 159 -4.06 -12.63 24.86
CA PHE A 159 -4.02 -11.65 25.95
C PHE A 159 -5.21 -11.83 26.89
N LYS A 160 -4.97 -11.69 28.19
CA LYS A 160 -5.99 -11.69 29.24
C LYS A 160 -6.64 -10.32 29.34
N ASP A 161 -5.82 -9.26 29.24
CA ASP A 161 -6.29 -7.88 29.31
C ASP A 161 -7.21 -7.54 28.12
N PRO A 162 -8.46 -7.08 28.39
CA PRO A 162 -9.44 -6.81 27.33
C PRO A 162 -9.07 -5.62 26.44
N PHE A 163 -8.42 -4.59 27.01
CA PHE A 163 -8.01 -3.43 26.24
C PHE A 163 -6.84 -3.79 25.32
N LEU A 164 -5.83 -4.50 25.83
CA LEU A 164 -4.70 -4.94 25.01
C LEU A 164 -5.17 -5.87 23.87
N ARG A 165 -6.13 -6.75 24.13
CA ARG A 165 -6.76 -7.60 23.10
C ARG A 165 -7.40 -6.78 21.99
N LEU A 166 -8.21 -5.76 22.36
CA LEU A 166 -8.84 -4.86 21.41
C LEU A 166 -7.77 -4.05 20.64
N ALA A 167 -6.88 -3.39 21.38
CA ALA A 167 -5.92 -2.46 20.82
C ALA A 167 -4.92 -3.13 19.88
N PHE A 168 -4.52 -4.37 20.18
CA PHE A 168 -3.63 -5.15 19.31
C PHE A 168 -4.25 -5.40 17.93
N THR A 169 -5.55 -5.70 17.87
CA THR A 169 -6.24 -5.89 16.57
C THR A 169 -6.40 -4.59 15.78
N ARG A 170 -6.32 -3.43 16.43
CA ARG A 170 -6.44 -2.10 15.83
C ARG A 170 -5.10 -1.49 15.41
N SER A 171 -3.98 -2.11 15.78
CA SER A 171 -2.63 -1.64 15.43
C SER A 171 -2.38 -1.57 13.92
N VAL A 172 -3.09 -2.37 13.13
CA VAL A 172 -3.13 -2.25 11.67
C VAL A 172 -4.41 -1.49 11.31
N ASN A 173 -4.26 -0.31 10.71
CA ASN A 173 -5.37 0.57 10.37
C ASN A 173 -6.17 0.07 9.14
N LEU A 174 -6.73 -1.14 9.24
CA LEU A 174 -7.58 -1.78 8.26
C LEU A 174 -8.75 -2.45 8.98
N GLU A 175 -9.93 -2.46 8.37
CA GLU A 175 -11.12 -3.13 8.97
C GLU A 175 -10.89 -4.63 9.19
N ASN A 176 -10.13 -5.25 8.29
CA ASN A 176 -9.70 -6.63 8.43
C ASN A 176 -8.44 -6.80 9.30
N GLY A 177 -8.12 -5.82 10.15
CA GLY A 177 -6.98 -5.88 11.08
C GLY A 177 -6.87 -7.19 11.84
N PRO A 178 -7.98 -7.76 12.40
CA PRO A 178 -7.95 -9.08 13.03
C PRO A 178 -7.47 -10.21 12.11
N ASP A 179 -7.80 -10.19 10.81
CA ASP A 179 -7.43 -11.21 9.82
C ASP A 179 -6.06 -10.95 9.17
N PHE A 180 -5.42 -9.82 9.50
CA PHE A 180 -4.11 -9.49 8.97
C PHE A 180 -3.05 -10.50 9.46
N PRO A 181 -2.14 -10.97 8.57
CA PRO A 181 -1.14 -11.95 8.96
C PRO A 181 -0.17 -11.43 10.02
N LEU A 182 -0.07 -12.13 11.15
CA LEU A 182 0.86 -11.77 12.23
C LEU A 182 2.30 -11.70 11.73
N LEU A 183 2.72 -12.62 10.86
CA LEU A 183 4.07 -12.63 10.30
C LEU A 183 4.42 -11.33 9.55
N ALA A 184 3.46 -10.74 8.82
CA ALA A 184 3.67 -9.46 8.15
C ALA A 184 3.88 -8.31 9.16
N MET A 185 3.13 -8.31 10.27
CA MET A 185 3.32 -7.34 11.35
C MET A 185 4.70 -7.49 12.01
N LEU A 186 5.12 -8.75 12.34
CA LEU A 186 6.43 -9.01 12.94
C LEU A 186 7.57 -8.48 12.07
N ILE A 187 7.52 -8.76 10.76
CA ILE A 187 8.53 -8.27 9.79
C ILE A 187 8.51 -6.75 9.71
N THR A 188 7.33 -6.13 9.65
CA THR A 188 7.20 -4.67 9.57
C THR A 188 7.80 -3.99 10.80
N LEU A 189 7.48 -4.46 12.01
CA LEU A 189 8.03 -3.91 13.25
C LEU A 189 9.55 -4.12 13.35
N ALA A 190 10.08 -5.25 12.86
CA ALA A 190 11.52 -5.47 12.79
C ALA A 190 12.22 -4.46 11.87
N TRP A 191 11.64 -4.12 10.72
CA TRP A 191 12.19 -3.07 9.84
C TRP A 191 12.09 -1.67 10.43
N MET A 192 11.02 -1.40 11.20
CA MET A 192 10.87 -0.12 11.92
C MET A 192 11.95 0.03 13.00
N ASP A 193 12.21 -1.00 13.79
CA ASP A 193 13.25 -1.02 14.81
C ASP A 193 14.64 -0.73 14.22
N GLN A 194 14.93 -1.27 13.04
CA GLN A 194 16.17 -1.01 12.30
C GLN A 194 16.21 0.34 11.57
N ARG A 195 15.13 1.14 11.62
CA ARG A 195 15.01 2.40 10.88
C ARG A 195 15.20 2.22 9.36
N THR A 196 14.72 1.10 8.82
CA THR A 196 14.78 0.77 7.39
C THR A 196 13.43 0.86 6.69
N ALA A 197 12.44 1.45 7.36
CA ALA A 197 11.08 1.60 6.89
C ALA A 197 10.54 3.02 7.20
N GLY A 198 11.24 4.05 6.73
CA GLY A 198 10.90 5.46 6.93
C GLY A 198 9.89 5.99 5.91
N TYR A 199 9.22 7.10 6.27
CA TYR A 199 8.37 7.87 5.36
C TYR A 199 9.24 8.77 4.45
N PRO A 200 9.07 8.75 3.12
CA PRO A 200 9.78 9.63 2.20
C PRO A 200 9.21 11.06 2.25
N VAL A 201 9.99 12.03 2.70
CA VAL A 201 9.61 13.46 2.68
C VAL A 201 9.30 13.88 1.25
N GLY A 202 8.20 14.63 1.07
CA GLY A 202 7.64 14.98 -0.23
C GLY A 202 6.50 14.07 -0.67
N GLY A 203 6.27 12.97 0.05
CA GLY A 203 5.14 12.07 -0.14
C GLY A 203 5.20 11.20 -1.39
N SER A 204 4.08 10.58 -1.66
CA SER A 204 3.93 9.51 -2.65
C SER A 204 4.16 9.96 -4.09
N LEU A 205 3.65 11.13 -4.48
CA LEU A 205 3.78 11.62 -5.85
C LEU A 205 5.23 11.97 -6.19
N GLU A 206 5.94 12.65 -5.28
CA GLU A 206 7.35 13.00 -5.50
C GLU A 206 8.24 11.75 -5.53
N PHE A 207 7.88 10.71 -4.77
CA PHE A 207 8.52 9.41 -4.86
C PHE A 207 8.31 8.77 -6.24
N ALA A 208 7.08 8.77 -6.76
CA ALA A 208 6.77 8.25 -8.09
C ALA A 208 7.44 9.05 -9.21
N ARG A 209 7.50 10.40 -9.08
CA ARG A 209 8.19 11.29 -10.03
C ARG A 209 9.70 11.04 -10.09
N SER A 210 10.34 10.68 -8.99
CA SER A 210 11.76 10.31 -9.01
C SER A 210 12.02 9.09 -9.89
N ILE A 211 11.16 8.07 -9.81
CA ILE A 211 11.21 6.87 -10.65
C ILE A 211 10.93 7.21 -12.11
N GLU A 212 9.93 8.05 -12.37
CA GLU A 212 9.65 8.56 -13.72
C GLU A 212 10.84 9.32 -14.27
N GLY A 213 11.42 10.24 -13.52
CA GLY A 213 12.60 10.99 -13.93
C GLY A 213 13.76 10.09 -14.33
N ARG A 214 14.01 9.01 -13.59
CA ARG A 214 14.98 7.98 -13.95
C ARG A 214 14.63 7.27 -15.26
N TYR A 215 13.36 6.91 -15.44
CA TYR A 215 12.89 6.27 -16.66
C TYR A 215 13.09 7.15 -17.88
N LEU A 216 12.73 8.43 -17.81
CA LEU A 216 12.93 9.42 -18.86
C LEU A 216 14.42 9.66 -19.17
N ALA A 217 15.26 9.77 -18.15
CA ALA A 217 16.72 9.91 -18.29
C ALA A 217 17.36 8.70 -19.02
N LEU A 218 16.75 7.54 -18.94
CA LEU A 218 17.16 6.34 -19.67
C LEU A 218 16.60 6.26 -21.09
N GLY A 219 15.91 7.29 -21.58
CA GLY A 219 15.33 7.37 -22.93
C GLY A 219 13.94 6.77 -23.06
N GLY A 220 13.26 6.45 -21.95
CA GLY A 220 11.85 6.05 -21.95
C GLY A 220 10.93 7.20 -22.31
N GLN A 221 9.70 6.89 -22.73
CA GLN A 221 8.66 7.86 -23.08
C GLN A 221 7.39 7.60 -22.27
N VAL A 222 6.77 8.67 -21.77
CA VAL A 222 5.49 8.59 -21.05
C VAL A 222 4.45 9.42 -21.80
N HIS A 223 3.31 8.81 -22.10
CA HIS A 223 2.15 9.43 -22.71
C HIS A 223 1.02 9.49 -21.68
N TYR A 224 0.80 10.66 -21.14
CA TYR A 224 -0.30 10.93 -20.20
C TYR A 224 -1.63 11.12 -20.92
N ARG A 225 -2.74 10.98 -20.18
CA ARG A 225 -4.12 11.04 -20.71
C ARG A 225 -4.36 10.02 -21.86
N SER A 226 -3.63 8.93 -21.82
CA SER A 226 -3.57 7.93 -22.88
C SER A 226 -4.11 6.59 -22.35
N LYS A 227 -5.43 6.54 -22.12
CA LYS A 227 -6.09 5.33 -21.61
C LYS A 227 -6.05 4.22 -22.68
N VAL A 228 -5.44 3.09 -22.34
CA VAL A 228 -5.49 1.88 -23.16
C VAL A 228 -6.88 1.26 -23.06
N ALA A 229 -7.52 1.02 -24.21
CA ALA A 229 -8.82 0.38 -24.31
C ALA A 229 -8.71 -1.11 -24.66
N LYS A 230 -7.72 -1.51 -25.49
CA LYS A 230 -7.55 -2.89 -25.93
C LYS A 230 -6.07 -3.24 -26.07
N VAL A 231 -5.74 -4.51 -25.83
CA VAL A 231 -4.50 -5.12 -26.26
C VAL A 231 -4.73 -5.71 -27.67
N LEU A 232 -3.88 -5.33 -28.61
CA LEU A 232 -3.91 -5.86 -29.97
C LEU A 232 -3.26 -7.24 -29.99
N VAL A 233 -4.00 -8.23 -30.50
CA VAL A 233 -3.53 -9.62 -30.55
C VAL A 233 -3.68 -10.19 -31.97
N GLU A 234 -2.60 -10.78 -32.46
CA GLU A 234 -2.56 -11.48 -33.75
C GLU A 234 -1.92 -12.87 -33.55
N ASN A 235 -2.58 -13.93 -33.98
CA ASN A 235 -2.11 -15.31 -33.85
C ASN A 235 -1.65 -15.67 -32.41
N ASP A 236 -2.46 -15.33 -31.40
CA ASP A 236 -2.17 -15.52 -29.96
C ASP A 236 -0.89 -14.81 -29.48
N ARG A 237 -0.52 -13.72 -30.12
CA ARG A 237 0.61 -12.87 -29.74
C ARG A 237 0.14 -11.44 -29.55
N ALA A 238 0.52 -10.83 -28.45
CA ALA A 238 0.31 -9.40 -28.24
C ALA A 238 1.25 -8.62 -29.16
N VAL A 239 0.69 -7.68 -29.94
CA VAL A 239 1.40 -6.92 -30.95
C VAL A 239 1.26 -5.40 -30.81
N GLY A 240 0.69 -4.96 -29.70
CA GLY A 240 0.50 -3.53 -29.39
C GLY A 240 -0.73 -3.25 -28.55
N VAL A 241 -1.11 -1.99 -28.51
CA VAL A 241 -2.28 -1.50 -27.79
C VAL A 241 -3.10 -0.53 -28.65
N ARG A 242 -4.42 -0.47 -28.37
CA ARG A 242 -5.31 0.56 -28.92
C ARG A 242 -5.76 1.45 -27.76
N LEU A 243 -5.60 2.75 -27.91
CA LEU A 243 -6.05 3.74 -26.96
C LEU A 243 -7.57 4.01 -27.07
N ALA A 244 -8.12 4.71 -26.09
CA ALA A 244 -9.54 5.05 -26.06
C ALA A 244 -9.96 6.05 -27.19
N ASP A 245 -9.02 6.80 -27.76
CA ASP A 245 -9.22 7.67 -28.91
C ASP A 245 -9.18 6.93 -30.25
N GLY A 246 -8.94 5.61 -30.24
CA GLY A 246 -8.85 4.74 -31.40
C GLY A 246 -7.46 4.61 -31.99
N SER A 247 -6.46 5.39 -31.57
CA SER A 247 -5.09 5.27 -32.05
C SER A 247 -4.45 3.93 -31.65
N GLU A 248 -3.64 3.36 -32.55
CA GLU A 248 -2.96 2.09 -32.30
C GLU A 248 -1.43 2.27 -32.24
N HIS A 249 -0.83 1.60 -31.28
CA HIS A 249 0.60 1.61 -31.05
C HIS A 249 1.13 0.18 -31.07
N ARG A 250 1.93 -0.14 -32.09
CA ARG A 250 2.53 -1.45 -32.28
C ARG A 250 3.79 -1.65 -31.45
N SER A 251 3.99 -2.87 -30.97
CA SER A 251 5.17 -3.25 -30.17
C SER A 251 5.41 -4.75 -30.23
N ASP A 252 6.65 -5.17 -29.97
CA ASP A 252 7.03 -6.60 -29.91
C ASP A 252 6.58 -7.24 -28.56
N ILE A 253 6.35 -6.43 -27.53
CA ILE A 253 5.99 -6.88 -26.17
C ILE A 253 5.00 -5.87 -25.59
N VAL A 254 3.97 -6.39 -24.91
CA VAL A 254 3.04 -5.59 -24.12
C VAL A 254 3.14 -5.99 -22.65
N ILE A 255 3.29 -4.99 -21.76
CA ILE A 255 3.27 -5.17 -20.31
C ILE A 255 2.11 -4.37 -19.75
N SER A 256 1.12 -5.03 -19.15
CA SER A 256 0.04 -4.36 -18.44
C SER A 256 0.41 -4.21 -16.97
N ALA A 257 0.52 -2.97 -16.51
CA ALA A 257 0.60 -2.59 -15.10
C ALA A 257 -0.71 -1.95 -14.61
N ALA A 258 -1.77 -2.03 -15.42
CA ALA A 258 -3.10 -1.54 -15.12
C ALA A 258 -3.89 -2.52 -14.24
N ASP A 259 -5.16 -2.20 -13.99
CA ASP A 259 -6.09 -3.09 -13.28
C ASP A 259 -6.15 -4.48 -13.94
N GLY A 260 -5.99 -5.53 -13.11
CA GLY A 260 -5.88 -6.89 -13.62
C GLY A 260 -7.17 -7.40 -14.22
N ARG A 261 -8.33 -7.05 -13.61
CA ARG A 261 -9.64 -7.48 -14.12
C ARG A 261 -9.95 -6.82 -15.45
N THR A 262 -9.80 -5.50 -15.52
CA THR A 262 -9.97 -4.73 -16.77
C THR A 262 -9.02 -5.23 -17.87
N THR A 263 -7.76 -5.50 -17.54
CA THR A 263 -6.80 -6.05 -18.49
C THR A 263 -7.24 -7.37 -19.08
N ILE A 264 -7.66 -8.31 -18.22
CA ILE A 264 -7.98 -9.68 -18.67
C ILE A 264 -9.35 -9.75 -19.34
N PHE A 265 -10.38 -9.14 -18.73
CA PHE A 265 -11.76 -9.37 -19.17
C PHE A 265 -12.25 -8.30 -20.17
N ASP A 266 -11.71 -7.07 -20.09
CA ASP A 266 -12.16 -5.98 -20.96
C ASP A 266 -11.16 -5.71 -22.11
N MET A 267 -9.85 -5.59 -21.83
CA MET A 267 -8.84 -5.30 -22.87
C MET A 267 -8.49 -6.53 -23.72
N LEU A 268 -8.64 -7.75 -23.18
CA LEU A 268 -8.36 -9.04 -23.85
C LEU A 268 -9.63 -9.88 -24.08
N ASP A 269 -10.82 -9.32 -23.83
CA ASP A 269 -12.14 -9.97 -24.03
C ASP A 269 -12.29 -11.31 -23.29
N GLY A 270 -11.54 -11.56 -22.21
CA GLY A 270 -11.55 -12.81 -21.44
C GLY A 270 -11.02 -14.04 -22.20
N LYS A 271 -10.40 -13.89 -23.36
CA LYS A 271 -9.99 -15.01 -24.23
C LYS A 271 -8.91 -15.91 -23.64
N TYR A 272 -8.05 -15.35 -22.77
CA TYR A 272 -6.87 -16.03 -22.23
C TYR A 272 -7.05 -16.41 -20.76
N VAL A 273 -8.26 -16.81 -20.39
CA VAL A 273 -8.62 -17.20 -19.02
C VAL A 273 -8.74 -18.71 -18.94
N ASN A 274 -7.98 -19.31 -18.02
CA ASN A 274 -8.21 -20.70 -17.61
C ASN A 274 -8.84 -20.76 -16.22
N GLY A 275 -9.22 -21.96 -15.76
CA GLY A 275 -9.86 -22.15 -14.45
C GLY A 275 -9.04 -21.64 -13.25
N LYS A 276 -7.69 -21.53 -13.39
CA LYS A 276 -6.83 -20.96 -12.36
C LYS A 276 -6.95 -19.42 -12.32
N VAL A 277 -6.88 -18.77 -13.47
CA VAL A 277 -7.04 -17.31 -13.58
C VAL A 277 -8.44 -16.89 -13.17
N GLN A 278 -9.47 -17.58 -13.68
CA GLN A 278 -10.86 -17.35 -13.28
C GLN A 278 -11.03 -17.49 -11.76
N GLY A 279 -10.44 -18.53 -11.17
CA GLY A 279 -10.51 -18.78 -9.76
C GLY A 279 -9.86 -17.72 -8.86
N TYR A 280 -8.98 -16.88 -9.38
CA TYR A 280 -8.50 -15.72 -8.63
C TYR A 280 -9.63 -14.70 -8.43
N TYR A 281 -10.34 -14.35 -9.51
CA TYR A 281 -11.42 -13.35 -9.50
C TYR A 281 -12.70 -13.82 -8.83
N ASP A 282 -12.95 -15.15 -8.80
CA ASP A 282 -14.14 -15.73 -8.17
C ASP A 282 -13.98 -15.95 -6.67
N ARG A 283 -12.76 -16.17 -6.17
CA ARG A 283 -12.53 -16.70 -4.82
C ARG A 283 -11.58 -15.91 -3.94
N LEU A 284 -10.77 -15.02 -4.51
CA LEU A 284 -9.88 -14.20 -3.69
C LEU A 284 -10.60 -12.90 -3.28
N PRO A 285 -10.55 -12.56 -2.00
CA PRO A 285 -11.09 -11.29 -1.57
C PRO A 285 -10.22 -10.14 -2.08
N VAL A 286 -10.88 -9.08 -2.52
CA VAL A 286 -10.28 -7.80 -2.85
C VAL A 286 -10.23 -6.97 -1.56
N ALA A 287 -9.19 -6.17 -1.38
CA ALA A 287 -9.10 -5.27 -0.25
C ALA A 287 -10.28 -4.27 -0.26
N ASP A 288 -10.89 -4.06 0.89
CA ASP A 288 -12.01 -3.13 1.02
C ASP A 288 -11.60 -1.75 0.52
N PRO A 289 -12.45 -1.10 -0.30
CA PRO A 289 -12.21 0.26 -0.71
C PRO A 289 -12.34 1.22 0.48
N VAL A 290 -11.80 2.41 0.34
CA VAL A 290 -11.73 3.39 1.43
C VAL A 290 -12.36 4.72 1.06
N VAL A 291 -12.78 5.45 2.10
CA VAL A 291 -13.03 6.89 2.06
C VAL A 291 -11.88 7.57 2.78
N TYR A 292 -11.20 8.51 2.10
CA TYR A 292 -10.25 9.43 2.72
C TYR A 292 -10.91 10.78 2.93
N VAL A 293 -10.82 11.29 4.15
CA VAL A 293 -11.16 12.67 4.48
C VAL A 293 -9.86 13.40 4.77
N GLY A 294 -9.45 14.25 3.84
CA GLY A 294 -8.30 15.14 3.98
C GLY A 294 -8.75 16.52 4.45
N LEU A 295 -8.09 17.03 5.48
CA LEU A 295 -8.31 18.36 6.01
C LEU A 295 -7.01 19.15 5.95
N GLY A 296 -7.07 20.40 5.48
CA GLY A 296 -6.03 21.38 5.66
C GLY A 296 -6.37 22.28 6.84
N VAL A 297 -5.54 22.28 7.88
CA VAL A 297 -5.82 22.97 9.13
C VAL A 297 -4.76 24.03 9.41
N ALA A 298 -5.17 25.25 9.72
CA ALA A 298 -4.30 26.37 10.09
C ALA A 298 -3.79 26.23 11.54
N ARG A 299 -3.09 25.13 11.81
CA ARG A 299 -2.49 24.79 13.11
C ARG A 299 -1.34 23.82 12.90
N SER A 300 -0.23 23.98 13.62
CA SER A 300 0.98 23.15 13.48
C SER A 300 0.85 21.76 14.09
N PHE A 301 0.03 21.59 15.12
CA PHE A 301 -0.12 20.33 15.88
C PHE A 301 1.21 19.73 16.35
N GLU A 302 2.14 20.57 16.83
CA GLU A 302 3.46 20.13 17.27
C GLU A 302 3.40 19.05 18.36
N ASP A 303 2.41 19.14 19.25
CA ASP A 303 2.19 18.20 20.34
C ASP A 303 1.41 16.93 19.94
N SER A 304 0.96 16.85 18.68
CA SER A 304 0.23 15.69 18.21
C SER A 304 1.17 14.52 17.86
N PRO A 305 0.79 13.28 18.19
CA PRO A 305 1.64 12.12 17.93
C PRO A 305 1.99 11.96 16.45
N ARG A 306 3.27 11.71 16.17
CA ARG A 306 3.77 11.40 14.82
C ARG A 306 3.83 9.89 14.68
N THR A 307 2.83 9.32 14.05
CA THR A 307 2.66 7.89 13.93
C THR A 307 2.70 7.44 12.47
N VAL A 308 3.10 6.19 12.22
CA VAL A 308 3.11 5.62 10.87
C VAL A 308 1.68 5.41 10.36
N THR A 309 0.84 4.71 11.11
CA THR A 309 -0.51 4.33 10.66
C THR A 309 -1.61 5.24 11.20
N GLY A 310 -1.30 6.12 12.15
CA GLY A 310 -2.26 7.05 12.75
C GLY A 310 -2.54 6.77 14.22
N THR A 311 -3.37 7.63 14.80
CA THR A 311 -3.96 7.45 16.13
C THR A 311 -5.41 7.02 15.97
N ASP A 312 -5.78 5.90 16.58
CA ASP A 312 -7.13 5.37 16.59
C ASP A 312 -7.86 5.87 17.84
N TYR A 313 -8.88 6.70 17.63
CA TYR A 313 -9.67 7.33 18.68
C TYR A 313 -11.05 6.67 18.82
N PRO A 314 -11.54 6.37 20.04
CA PRO A 314 -12.93 6.07 20.25
C PRO A 314 -13.77 7.35 20.01
N LEU A 315 -14.97 7.20 19.50
CA LEU A 315 -15.89 8.29 19.20
C LEU A 315 -17.04 8.29 20.20
N ASP A 316 -17.32 9.44 20.79
CA ASP A 316 -18.51 9.63 21.66
C ASP A 316 -19.81 9.57 20.82
N VAL A 317 -19.75 10.09 19.60
CA VAL A 317 -20.83 10.06 18.62
C VAL A 317 -20.33 9.33 17.38
N PRO A 318 -20.90 8.17 17.04
CA PRO A 318 -20.49 7.42 15.88
C PRO A 318 -20.60 8.17 14.57
N ILE A 319 -19.72 7.89 13.62
CA ILE A 319 -19.73 8.43 12.27
C ILE A 319 -20.29 7.37 11.30
N ILE A 320 -21.25 7.76 10.45
CA ILE A 320 -21.79 6.87 9.42
C ILE A 320 -21.03 7.09 8.11
N VAL A 321 -20.35 6.05 7.62
CA VAL A 321 -19.61 6.07 6.35
C VAL A 321 -20.06 4.92 5.46
N GLY A 322 -20.54 5.22 4.26
CA GLY A 322 -21.01 4.19 3.33
C GLY A 322 -22.14 3.31 3.89
N GLY A 323 -23.02 3.89 4.72
CA GLY A 323 -24.11 3.19 5.37
C GLY A 323 -23.70 2.33 6.59
N ARG A 324 -22.44 2.37 7.02
CA ARG A 324 -21.93 1.66 8.20
C ARG A 324 -21.58 2.62 9.32
N GLU A 325 -21.97 2.29 10.53
CA GLU A 325 -21.63 3.03 11.75
C GLU A 325 -20.18 2.72 12.15
N ARG A 326 -19.45 3.77 12.55
CA ARG A 326 -18.07 3.74 13.03
C ARG A 326 -18.00 4.37 14.40
N ASP A 327 -17.70 3.57 15.40
CA ASP A 327 -17.51 4.00 16.80
C ASP A 327 -16.06 4.41 17.12
N ARG A 328 -15.18 4.33 16.10
CA ARG A 328 -13.77 4.72 16.17
C ARG A 328 -13.33 5.40 14.89
N MET A 329 -12.29 6.22 14.98
CA MET A 329 -11.71 6.93 13.86
C MET A 329 -10.19 6.94 13.98
N THR A 330 -9.50 6.48 12.93
CA THR A 330 -8.04 6.61 12.83
C THR A 330 -7.67 7.88 12.08
N VAL A 331 -6.79 8.68 12.69
CA VAL A 331 -6.34 9.96 12.17
C VAL A 331 -4.83 9.99 12.03
N GLN A 332 -4.35 10.44 10.90
CA GLN A 332 -2.94 10.72 10.63
C GLN A 332 -2.68 12.22 10.60
N TRP A 333 -1.65 12.64 11.32
CA TRP A 333 -1.19 14.03 11.41
C TRP A 333 0.10 14.16 10.62
N TYR A 334 0.11 14.94 9.54
CA TYR A 334 1.29 15.13 8.69
C TYR A 334 2.11 16.35 9.12
N ASN A 335 2.20 16.57 10.44
CA ASN A 335 3.00 17.64 11.08
C ASN A 335 4.52 17.40 11.04
N PHE A 336 4.95 16.33 10.39
CA PHE A 336 6.35 15.92 10.24
C PHE A 336 6.89 16.15 8.82
N ASP A 337 6.03 16.42 7.85
CA ASP A 337 6.43 16.69 6.47
C ASP A 337 6.09 18.15 6.08
N PRO A 338 7.11 19.05 6.08
CA PRO A 338 6.88 20.47 5.80
C PRO A 338 6.53 20.75 4.32
N THR A 339 6.61 19.75 3.46
CA THR A 339 6.29 19.92 2.03
C THR A 339 4.79 19.80 1.73
N LEU A 340 4.01 19.27 2.68
CA LEU A 340 2.57 19.01 2.47
C LEU A 340 1.69 20.22 2.81
N ALA A 341 2.19 21.17 3.61
CA ALA A 341 1.50 22.41 3.94
C ALA A 341 2.53 23.53 4.23
N THR A 342 2.08 24.78 4.16
CA THR A 342 2.92 25.91 4.57
C THR A 342 3.17 25.90 6.07
N GLU A 343 4.24 26.57 6.52
CA GLU A 343 4.61 26.68 7.94
C GLU A 343 3.42 27.11 8.82
N GLY A 344 3.30 26.51 9.99
CA GLY A 344 2.20 26.72 10.93
C GLY A 344 0.90 25.99 10.58
N LYS A 345 0.87 25.23 9.47
CA LYS A 345 -0.31 24.48 9.01
C LYS A 345 -0.01 22.98 8.91
N THR A 346 -1.09 22.17 8.93
CA THR A 346 -0.95 20.70 8.89
C THR A 346 -2.03 20.09 8.00
N VAL A 347 -1.65 19.07 7.25
CA VAL A 347 -2.59 18.14 6.63
C VAL A 347 -2.99 17.08 7.66
N VAL A 348 -4.28 16.87 7.80
CA VAL A 348 -4.87 15.84 8.67
C VAL A 348 -5.68 14.90 7.81
N LYS A 349 -5.50 13.59 7.98
CA LYS A 349 -6.21 12.58 7.19
C LYS A 349 -6.92 11.57 8.09
N ALA A 350 -8.23 11.39 7.87
CA ALA A 350 -8.99 10.28 8.43
C ALA A 350 -9.31 9.27 7.32
N MET A 351 -9.20 7.97 7.63
CA MET A 351 -9.46 6.89 6.69
C MET A 351 -10.51 5.94 7.25
N PHE A 352 -11.48 5.57 6.39
CA PHE A 352 -12.53 4.61 6.73
C PHE A 352 -12.65 3.59 5.60
N THR A 353 -12.70 2.31 5.93
CA THR A 353 -13.13 1.29 4.97
C THR A 353 -14.62 1.46 4.68
N THR A 354 -15.05 1.09 3.48
CA THR A 354 -16.40 1.34 3.02
C THR A 354 -16.89 0.29 2.03
N ASN A 355 -18.14 0.42 1.56
CA ASN A 355 -18.74 -0.48 0.59
C ASN A 355 -18.75 0.16 -0.81
N TYR A 356 -18.17 -0.52 -1.80
CA TYR A 356 -18.11 -0.05 -3.18
C TYR A 356 -19.51 0.17 -3.79
N GLU A 357 -20.42 -0.78 -3.63
CA GLU A 357 -21.76 -0.72 -4.26
C GLU A 357 -22.61 0.45 -3.72
N TYR A 358 -22.42 0.82 -2.45
CA TYR A 358 -23.04 2.02 -1.88
C TYR A 358 -22.65 3.26 -2.67
N TRP A 359 -21.33 3.46 -2.88
CA TRP A 359 -20.81 4.64 -3.57
C TRP A 359 -21.11 4.63 -5.06
N LYS A 360 -21.09 3.48 -5.70
CA LYS A 360 -21.46 3.29 -7.12
C LYS A 360 -22.92 3.66 -7.36
N LYS A 361 -23.82 3.22 -6.49
CA LYS A 361 -25.23 3.59 -6.54
C LYS A 361 -25.43 5.10 -6.29
N LEU A 362 -24.76 5.63 -5.26
CA LEU A 362 -24.89 7.04 -4.88
C LEU A 362 -24.37 7.98 -5.98
N LYS A 363 -23.31 7.59 -6.70
CA LYS A 363 -22.73 8.38 -7.81
C LYS A 363 -23.71 8.60 -8.97
N GLN A 364 -24.78 7.82 -9.08
CA GLN A 364 -25.82 8.03 -10.08
C GLN A 364 -26.63 9.33 -9.83
N ASP A 365 -26.59 9.85 -8.61
CA ASP A 365 -27.17 11.12 -8.20
C ASP A 365 -26.03 12.06 -7.73
N PRO A 366 -25.54 12.96 -8.60
CA PRO A 366 -24.40 13.84 -8.29
C PRO A 366 -24.59 14.72 -7.06
N GLU A 367 -25.80 15.23 -6.84
CA GLU A 367 -26.09 16.11 -5.70
C GLU A 367 -26.04 15.32 -4.38
N ARG A 368 -26.68 14.17 -4.33
CA ARG A 368 -26.61 13.29 -3.15
C ARG A 368 -25.20 12.77 -2.90
N TYR A 369 -24.45 12.46 -3.96
CA TYR A 369 -23.06 12.03 -3.84
C TYR A 369 -22.19 13.14 -3.24
N LYS A 370 -22.36 14.39 -3.68
CA LYS A 370 -21.67 15.54 -3.12
C LYS A 370 -22.07 15.79 -1.66
N ALA A 371 -23.38 15.80 -1.39
CA ALA A 371 -23.91 16.01 -0.04
C ALA A 371 -23.40 14.95 0.95
N GLU A 372 -23.28 13.69 0.54
CA GLU A 372 -22.75 12.62 1.40
C GLU A 372 -21.26 12.84 1.73
N LYS A 373 -20.45 13.28 0.77
CA LYS A 373 -19.05 13.64 1.00
C LYS A 373 -18.93 14.78 2.01
N GLU A 374 -19.70 15.86 1.85
CA GLU A 374 -19.70 16.98 2.79
C GLU A 374 -20.18 16.55 4.18
N ARG A 375 -21.24 15.75 4.27
CA ARG A 375 -21.74 15.21 5.54
C ARG A 375 -20.66 14.41 6.29
N ILE A 376 -19.93 13.56 5.61
CA ILE A 376 -18.84 12.78 6.23
C ILE A 376 -17.73 13.72 6.71
N ALA A 377 -17.33 14.71 5.90
CA ALA A 377 -16.33 15.69 6.29
C ALA A 377 -16.78 16.49 7.52
N ASP A 378 -18.06 16.94 7.57
CA ASP A 378 -18.61 17.63 8.74
C ASP A 378 -18.57 16.78 10.01
N MET A 379 -18.92 15.49 9.92
CA MET A 379 -18.86 14.57 11.05
C MET A 379 -17.43 14.35 11.54
N VAL A 380 -16.44 14.22 10.64
CA VAL A 380 -15.02 14.11 11.00
C VAL A 380 -14.53 15.39 11.66
N VAL A 381 -14.83 16.57 11.09
CA VAL A 381 -14.46 17.86 11.69
C VAL A 381 -15.08 18.01 13.09
N ALA A 382 -16.37 17.70 13.23
CA ALA A 382 -17.03 17.78 14.54
C ALA A 382 -16.45 16.80 15.58
N ALA A 383 -16.04 15.59 15.16
CA ALA A 383 -15.38 14.64 16.03
C ALA A 383 -13.99 15.14 16.48
N LEU A 384 -13.23 15.72 15.57
CA LEU A 384 -11.91 16.30 15.87
C LEU A 384 -12.03 17.58 16.72
N ASP A 385 -13.04 18.41 16.49
CA ASP A 385 -13.24 19.64 17.24
C ASP A 385 -13.58 19.37 18.72
N ARG A 386 -14.34 18.31 19.02
CA ARG A 386 -14.59 17.87 20.41
C ARG A 386 -13.30 17.50 21.13
N ARG A 387 -12.36 16.90 20.40
CA ARG A 387 -11.07 16.46 20.97
C ARG A 387 -10.01 17.55 20.98
N PHE A 388 -10.03 18.41 19.98
CA PHE A 388 -9.12 19.54 19.79
C PHE A 388 -9.93 20.83 19.66
N PRO A 389 -10.41 21.41 20.76
CA PRO A 389 -11.31 22.57 20.72
C PRO A 389 -10.80 23.70 19.84
N GLY A 390 -11.69 24.24 19.00
CA GLY A 390 -11.39 25.29 18.05
C GLY A 390 -10.83 24.81 16.71
N LEU A 391 -10.61 23.49 16.49
CA LEU A 391 -10.13 22.96 15.25
C LEU A 391 -11.07 23.27 14.08
N ALA A 392 -12.38 23.20 14.29
CA ALA A 392 -13.37 23.43 13.23
C ALA A 392 -13.22 24.84 12.60
N ALA A 393 -12.90 25.85 13.39
CA ALA A 393 -12.64 27.21 12.91
C ALA A 393 -11.31 27.38 12.16
N GLN A 394 -10.39 26.43 12.32
CA GLN A 394 -9.08 26.42 11.69
C GLN A 394 -9.00 25.57 10.44
N VAL A 395 -10.09 24.87 10.06
CA VAL A 395 -10.16 24.07 8.82
C VAL A 395 -10.32 25.00 7.62
N GLU A 396 -9.26 25.13 6.81
CA GLU A 396 -9.25 25.94 5.58
C GLU A 396 -9.58 25.12 4.32
N MET A 397 -9.35 23.82 4.35
CA MET A 397 -9.56 22.92 3.21
C MET A 397 -10.16 21.59 3.66
N ARG A 398 -11.08 21.08 2.85
CA ARG A 398 -11.69 19.74 2.97
C ARG A 398 -11.64 19.05 1.62
N ASP A 399 -11.25 17.79 1.60
CA ASP A 399 -11.33 16.95 0.41
C ASP A 399 -11.73 15.52 0.82
N VAL A 400 -12.68 14.95 0.10
CA VAL A 400 -13.15 13.59 0.37
C VAL A 400 -12.97 12.75 -0.88
N ALA A 401 -12.03 11.79 -0.82
CA ALA A 401 -11.86 10.77 -1.85
C ALA A 401 -12.66 9.52 -1.48
N THR A 402 -13.36 8.95 -2.45
CA THR A 402 -14.23 7.78 -2.29
C THR A 402 -13.76 6.65 -3.21
N PRO A 403 -14.31 5.43 -3.14
CA PRO A 403 -14.00 4.39 -4.10
C PRO A 403 -14.16 4.81 -5.56
N MET A 404 -15.14 5.69 -5.84
CA MET A 404 -15.35 6.24 -7.18
C MET A 404 -14.24 7.19 -7.63
N THR A 405 -13.53 7.81 -6.67
CA THR A 405 -12.34 8.62 -6.94
C THR A 405 -11.19 7.74 -7.38
N PHE A 406 -10.92 6.66 -6.64
CA PHE A 406 -9.87 5.70 -6.98
C PHE A 406 -10.14 5.06 -8.34
N GLU A 407 -11.35 4.54 -8.58
CA GLU A 407 -11.72 3.96 -9.86
C GLU A 407 -11.54 4.93 -11.04
N ARG A 408 -11.94 6.20 -10.85
CA ARG A 408 -11.81 7.23 -11.88
C ARG A 408 -10.38 7.47 -12.33
N TYR A 409 -9.44 7.53 -11.38
CA TYR A 409 -8.05 7.91 -11.66
C TYR A 409 -7.13 6.73 -11.94
N THR A 410 -7.47 5.53 -11.48
CA THR A 410 -6.60 4.35 -11.59
C THR A 410 -7.21 3.20 -12.39
N GLY A 411 -8.54 3.23 -12.61
CA GLY A 411 -9.26 2.11 -13.21
C GLY A 411 -9.36 0.88 -12.31
N ASN A 412 -8.88 0.93 -11.06
CA ASN A 412 -8.86 -0.23 -10.17
C ASN A 412 -10.26 -0.77 -9.89
N TRP A 413 -10.40 -2.06 -10.09
CA TRP A 413 -11.63 -2.80 -9.87
C TRP A 413 -12.17 -2.59 -8.46
N GLN A 414 -13.45 -2.24 -8.37
CA GLN A 414 -14.14 -1.88 -7.12
C GLN A 414 -13.50 -0.72 -6.34
N GLY A 415 -12.73 0.13 -7.01
CA GLY A 415 -12.08 1.27 -6.38
C GLY A 415 -11.10 0.90 -5.27
N THR A 416 -10.58 -0.34 -5.26
CA THR A 416 -9.61 -0.78 -4.25
C THR A 416 -8.27 -0.08 -4.43
N PHE A 417 -7.60 0.16 -3.33
CA PHE A 417 -6.26 0.79 -3.33
C PHE A 417 -5.11 -0.23 -3.23
N LEU A 418 -5.39 -1.47 -2.80
CA LEU A 418 -4.39 -2.52 -2.59
C LEU A 418 -4.50 -3.72 -3.57
N GLY A 419 -5.59 -3.86 -4.33
CA GLY A 419 -5.87 -5.06 -5.11
C GLY A 419 -6.33 -6.22 -4.22
N TRP A 420 -5.64 -7.35 -4.26
CA TRP A 420 -5.99 -8.51 -3.43
C TRP A 420 -5.79 -8.26 -1.95
N LEU A 421 -6.74 -8.67 -1.13
CA LEU A 421 -6.66 -8.56 0.32
C LEU A 421 -5.44 -9.32 0.87
N ILE A 422 -4.66 -8.66 1.73
CA ILE A 422 -3.56 -9.30 2.44
C ILE A 422 -4.13 -10.28 3.47
N SER A 423 -3.78 -11.55 3.33
CA SER A 423 -4.18 -12.62 4.23
C SER A 423 -3.08 -13.67 4.36
N THR A 424 -3.18 -14.56 5.33
CA THR A 424 -2.25 -15.69 5.48
C THR A 424 -2.22 -16.61 4.26
N LYS A 425 -3.26 -16.59 3.43
CA LYS A 425 -3.36 -17.32 2.17
C LYS A 425 -2.67 -16.56 1.04
N THR A 426 -3.01 -15.28 0.85
CA THR A 426 -2.51 -14.47 -0.28
C THR A 426 -1.03 -14.17 -0.18
N LEU A 427 -0.47 -13.96 1.03
CA LEU A 427 0.97 -13.82 1.26
C LEU A 427 1.84 -14.99 0.76
N ARG A 428 1.25 -16.17 0.59
CA ARG A 428 1.94 -17.36 0.09
C ARG A 428 1.67 -17.65 -1.37
N MET A 429 0.80 -16.88 -1.99
CA MET A 429 0.43 -17.09 -3.38
C MET A 429 1.46 -16.49 -4.30
N ARG A 430 1.73 -17.21 -5.39
CA ARG A 430 2.48 -16.69 -6.55
C ARG A 430 1.54 -16.71 -7.74
N MET A 431 1.30 -15.53 -8.28
CA MET A 431 0.52 -15.38 -9.49
C MET A 431 1.44 -15.36 -10.71
N SER A 432 0.95 -15.93 -11.81
CA SER A 432 1.66 -15.85 -13.09
C SER A 432 1.66 -14.41 -13.58
N LYS A 433 2.78 -13.97 -14.10
CA LYS A 433 2.93 -12.69 -14.78
C LYS A 433 2.62 -12.80 -16.30
N THR A 434 2.15 -13.97 -16.75
CA THR A 434 1.71 -14.25 -18.11
C THR A 434 0.33 -14.88 -18.12
N LEU A 435 -0.40 -14.77 -19.22
CA LEU A 435 -1.67 -15.43 -19.42
C LEU A 435 -1.52 -16.69 -20.28
N PRO A 436 -2.34 -17.74 -20.04
CA PRO A 436 -2.26 -19.00 -20.80
C PRO A 436 -2.51 -18.78 -22.28
N GLY A 437 -1.60 -19.26 -23.11
CA GLY A 437 -1.75 -19.21 -24.57
C GLY A 437 -1.40 -17.87 -25.21
N LEU A 438 -1.27 -16.77 -24.46
CA LEU A 438 -0.93 -15.45 -24.99
C LEU A 438 0.59 -15.21 -24.94
N LYS A 439 1.21 -15.05 -26.10
CA LYS A 439 2.65 -14.76 -26.24
C LYS A 439 2.92 -13.25 -26.17
N ASP A 440 4.13 -12.89 -25.73
CA ASP A 440 4.65 -11.51 -25.68
C ASP A 440 3.78 -10.53 -24.90
N PHE A 441 2.98 -11.07 -23.97
CA PHE A 441 2.17 -10.34 -23.01
C PHE A 441 2.58 -10.65 -21.59
N TYR A 442 2.71 -9.61 -20.77
CA TYR A 442 3.07 -9.73 -19.37
C TYR A 442 2.18 -8.82 -18.51
N MET A 443 2.04 -9.17 -17.25
CA MET A 443 1.36 -8.36 -16.24
C MET A 443 2.32 -8.03 -15.11
N ALA A 444 2.26 -6.80 -14.61
CA ALA A 444 3.00 -6.30 -13.46
C ALA A 444 2.05 -5.56 -12.50
N GLY A 445 2.53 -5.17 -11.33
CA GLY A 445 1.76 -4.41 -10.35
C GLY A 445 1.06 -5.28 -9.31
N GLN A 446 0.18 -4.64 -8.54
CA GLN A 446 -0.50 -5.23 -7.38
C GLN A 446 -1.42 -6.42 -7.70
N TRP A 447 -1.87 -6.56 -8.94
CA TRP A 447 -2.78 -7.62 -9.35
C TRP A 447 -2.10 -8.95 -9.67
N VAL A 448 -0.76 -8.98 -9.72
CA VAL A 448 0.04 -10.21 -9.88
C VAL A 448 0.99 -10.48 -8.71
N GLU A 449 1.06 -9.55 -7.76
CA GLU A 449 1.78 -9.72 -6.49
C GLU A 449 0.82 -9.39 -5.32
N PRO A 450 0.11 -10.39 -4.78
CA PRO A 450 -0.78 -10.19 -3.64
C PRO A 450 -0.04 -9.60 -2.45
N GLY A 451 -0.68 -8.63 -1.79
CA GLY A 451 -0.05 -7.88 -0.72
C GLY A 451 0.05 -6.38 -1.01
N GLY A 452 -0.28 -5.98 -2.24
CA GLY A 452 -0.64 -4.62 -2.66
C GLY A 452 0.21 -3.49 -2.08
N SER A 453 1.53 -3.53 -2.22
CA SER A 453 2.40 -2.46 -1.71
C SER A 453 3.30 -1.94 -2.83
N VAL A 454 3.85 -0.74 -2.64
CA VAL A 454 4.81 -0.16 -3.60
C VAL A 454 6.03 -1.07 -3.80
N PRO A 455 6.65 -1.66 -2.77
CA PRO A 455 7.74 -2.62 -2.96
C PRO A 455 7.35 -3.85 -3.79
N THR A 456 6.21 -4.48 -3.52
CA THR A 456 5.78 -5.68 -4.26
C THR A 456 5.42 -5.36 -5.71
N ALA A 457 4.74 -4.23 -5.96
CA ALA A 457 4.44 -3.76 -7.31
C ALA A 457 5.72 -3.50 -8.12
N THR A 458 6.70 -2.83 -7.51
CA THR A 458 8.02 -2.56 -8.11
C THR A 458 8.75 -3.86 -8.43
N MET A 459 8.76 -4.81 -7.50
CA MET A 459 9.38 -6.13 -7.70
C MET A 459 8.73 -6.88 -8.85
N SER A 460 7.42 -6.79 -9.03
CA SER A 460 6.74 -7.45 -10.15
C SER A 460 7.24 -6.94 -11.50
N GLY A 461 7.43 -5.63 -11.65
CA GLY A 461 8.00 -5.02 -12.88
C GLY A 461 9.45 -5.45 -13.11
N ARG A 462 10.28 -5.47 -12.06
CA ARG A 462 11.65 -5.96 -12.11
C ARG A 462 11.70 -7.44 -12.52
N ASN A 463 10.83 -8.27 -11.96
CA ASN A 463 10.71 -9.69 -12.29
C ASN A 463 10.29 -9.90 -13.74
N VAL A 464 9.31 -9.14 -14.25
CA VAL A 464 8.89 -9.19 -15.66
C VAL A 464 10.07 -8.87 -16.59
N THR A 465 10.85 -7.84 -16.26
CA THR A 465 12.04 -7.49 -17.07
C THR A 465 13.06 -8.64 -17.09
N GLN A 466 13.32 -9.30 -15.95
CA GLN A 466 14.22 -10.46 -15.90
C GLN A 466 13.68 -11.66 -16.69
N ILE A 467 12.36 -11.89 -16.68
CA ILE A 467 11.72 -12.94 -17.49
C ILE A 467 11.92 -12.66 -18.98
N ILE A 468 11.72 -11.41 -19.42
CA ILE A 468 11.89 -10.97 -20.79
C ILE A 468 13.37 -11.11 -21.21
N CYS A 469 14.31 -10.64 -20.40
CA CYS A 469 15.75 -10.80 -20.67
C CYS A 469 16.14 -12.28 -20.86
N LYS A 470 15.67 -13.16 -19.95
CA LYS A 470 15.93 -14.61 -20.06
C LYS A 470 15.35 -15.21 -21.35
N ARG A 471 14.12 -14.83 -21.74
CA ARG A 471 13.50 -15.24 -23.01
C ARG A 471 14.36 -14.85 -24.21
N ASP A 472 14.86 -13.62 -24.20
CA ASP A 472 15.65 -13.04 -25.28
C ASP A 472 17.14 -13.38 -25.19
N LYS A 473 17.52 -14.27 -24.25
CA LYS A 473 18.91 -14.70 -24.00
C LYS A 473 19.87 -13.53 -23.74
N LYS A 474 19.37 -12.52 -23.01
CA LYS A 474 20.12 -11.35 -22.54
C LYS A 474 20.38 -11.43 -21.04
N ASP A 475 21.50 -10.89 -20.60
CA ASP A 475 21.73 -10.67 -19.17
C ASP A 475 20.86 -9.50 -18.70
N PHE A 476 20.28 -9.65 -17.50
CA PHE A 476 19.58 -8.56 -16.86
C PHE A 476 20.59 -7.58 -16.26
N VAL A 477 20.51 -6.33 -16.66
CA VAL A 477 21.38 -5.24 -16.19
C VAL A 477 20.54 -4.18 -15.47
N ALA A 478 20.96 -3.81 -14.28
CA ALA A 478 20.46 -2.67 -13.52
C ALA A 478 21.64 -1.78 -13.12
N THR A 479 21.50 -0.47 -13.26
CA THR A 479 22.54 0.51 -12.89
C THR A 479 21.92 1.60 -12.04
N LYS A 480 22.70 2.08 -11.06
CA LYS A 480 22.33 3.28 -10.29
C LYS A 480 22.46 4.53 -11.17
N PRO A 481 21.71 5.60 -10.90
CA PRO A 481 21.90 6.90 -11.56
C PRO A 481 23.23 7.51 -11.24
#